data_868bd18a20408d5efe12dd2d69c284d3
#
_entry.id   868bd18a20408d5efe12dd2d69c284d3
#
_cell.length_a   1.000
_cell.length_b   1.000
_cell.length_c   1.000
_cell.angle_alpha   90.00
_cell.angle_beta   90.00
_cell.angle_gamma   90.00
#
_symmetry.space_group_name_H-M   'P 1'
#
loop_
_entity.id
_entity.type
_entity.pdbx_description
1 polymer ?
#
loop_
_entity_poly.entity_id
_entity_poly.type
_entity_poly.pdbx_seq_one_letter_code
_entity_poly.pdbx_strand_id
1 'polypeptide(L)'
;SFPTRRSSDLKSPKSEKTIIEGVNSSGIEEFFNTGDMLGTILTDVFSDVNIYDDDIRLLQRRFVSPIGRGAISFYKYYLMDTVMVDRQECVHLTFVPQNSQDFGFTGHLYVVKDSTYAVKKCTMNLPKKTGVNFVDNLDIVQQFEQMPDGNWVLTDDDMTVELQFVKGIQGLEVQRTTKYSNYNFEDIEPRLFRLKGNVIKEANMLNKSDEYWASVRQVPLTKKESNMDVFMNRIEQIPGFKYVIFGAKAL
;
A
#
# COMPACT_ATOMS: atom_id res chain seq x y z
N SER A 1 -1.77 11.06 10.49
CA SER A 1 -1.00 10.82 9.28
C SER A 1 0.45 10.54 9.66
N PHE A 2 1.04 9.48 9.11
CA PHE A 2 2.40 9.04 9.42
C PHE A 2 3.24 9.09 8.14
N PRO A 3 3.70 10.29 7.71
CA PRO A 3 4.50 10.38 6.51
C PRO A 3 5.83 9.65 6.70
N THR A 4 6.16 8.83 5.72
CA THR A 4 7.46 8.17 5.62
C THR A 4 8.07 8.51 4.28
N ARG A 5 9.32 8.96 4.27
CA ARG A 5 10.11 9.13 3.05
C ARG A 5 11.16 8.04 2.97
N ARG A 6 11.20 7.36 1.83
CA ARG A 6 12.21 6.34 1.54
C ARG A 6 12.68 6.46 0.11
N SER A 7 13.91 6.08 -0.15
CA SER A 7 14.43 5.79 -1.49
C SER A 7 14.68 4.29 -1.61
N SER A 8 14.45 3.73 -2.79
CA SER A 8 14.67 2.31 -3.05
C SER A 8 15.48 2.13 -4.31
N ASP A 9 16.53 1.33 -4.22
CA ASP A 9 17.41 0.94 -5.32
C ASP A 9 17.16 -0.52 -5.66
N LEU A 10 16.76 -0.77 -6.90
CA LEU A 10 16.41 -2.10 -7.41
C LEU A 10 17.46 -2.56 -8.40
N LYS A 11 18.05 -3.74 -8.17
CA LYS A 11 18.98 -4.38 -9.07
C LYS A 11 18.49 -5.76 -9.50
N SER A 12 18.49 -6.02 -10.83
CA SER A 12 18.21 -7.35 -11.34
C SER A 12 19.37 -8.32 -11.00
N PRO A 13 19.10 -9.61 -10.59
CA PRO A 13 17.79 -10.26 -10.53
C PRO A 13 17.15 -10.26 -9.12
N LYS A 14 16.58 -9.25 -8.62
CA LYS A 14 15.85 -9.19 -7.33
C LYS A 14 16.69 -8.82 -6.09
N SER A 15 17.62 -7.91 -6.22
CA SER A 15 18.23 -7.23 -5.07
C SER A 15 17.58 -5.86 -4.90
N GLU A 16 17.08 -5.59 -3.72
CA GLU A 16 16.53 -4.29 -3.36
C GLU A 16 17.26 -3.73 -2.13
N LYS A 17 17.53 -2.44 -2.16
CA LYS A 17 17.99 -1.68 -1.00
C LYS A 17 17.06 -0.50 -0.79
N THR A 18 16.50 -0.40 0.40
CA THR A 18 15.62 0.71 0.79
C THR A 18 16.31 1.52 1.88
N ILE A 19 16.41 2.83 1.67
CA ILE A 19 16.90 3.79 2.66
C ILE A 19 15.70 4.56 3.20
N ILE A 20 15.47 4.51 4.51
CA ILE A 20 14.44 5.31 5.17
C ILE A 20 15.08 6.63 5.61
N GLU A 21 14.74 7.69 4.90
CA GLU A 21 15.28 9.04 5.10
C GLU A 21 14.55 9.79 6.21
N GLY A 22 13.26 9.54 6.38
CA GLY A 22 12.46 10.21 7.41
C GLY A 22 11.18 9.43 7.73
N VAL A 23 10.81 9.44 9.01
CA VAL A 23 9.54 8.92 9.53
C VAL A 23 9.00 9.93 10.52
N ASN A 24 7.75 10.33 10.35
CA ASN A 24 7.03 11.08 11.36
C ASN A 24 5.87 10.20 11.84
N SER A 25 6.01 9.65 13.04
CA SER A 25 4.99 8.82 13.68
C SER A 25 4.62 9.43 15.02
N SER A 26 3.33 9.58 15.27
CA SER A 26 2.80 9.96 16.58
C SER A 26 1.90 8.85 17.11
N GLY A 27 2.34 8.14 18.15
CA GLY A 27 1.53 7.22 18.96
C GLY A 27 1.21 5.84 18.36
N ILE A 28 1.61 5.52 17.11
CA ILE A 28 1.34 4.20 16.51
C ILE A 28 2.48 3.20 16.72
N GLU A 29 3.67 3.62 17.10
CA GLU A 29 4.81 2.70 17.30
C GLU A 29 4.50 1.59 18.32
N GLU A 30 3.68 1.89 19.33
CA GLU A 30 3.23 0.89 20.30
C GLU A 30 2.37 -0.21 19.65
N PHE A 31 1.58 0.12 18.62
CA PHE A 31 0.74 -0.87 17.92
C PHE A 31 1.57 -1.83 17.04
N PHE A 32 2.64 -1.34 16.40
CA PHE A 32 3.53 -2.19 15.62
C PHE A 32 4.35 -3.15 16.47
N ASN A 33 4.61 -2.78 17.73
CA ASN A 33 5.47 -3.55 18.64
C ASN A 33 4.71 -4.56 19.52
N THR A 34 3.36 -4.58 19.47
CA THR A 34 2.57 -5.46 20.34
C THR A 34 2.64 -6.94 19.96
N GLY A 35 3.18 -7.28 18.78
CA GLY A 35 3.28 -8.67 18.32
C GLY A 35 1.93 -9.38 18.17
N ASP A 36 0.84 -8.63 18.27
CA ASP A 36 -0.52 -9.13 18.13
C ASP A 36 -1.01 -9.08 16.66
N MET A 37 -2.21 -9.57 16.44
CA MET A 37 -2.82 -9.63 15.11
C MET A 37 -2.96 -8.26 14.45
N LEU A 38 -3.24 -7.20 15.23
CA LEU A 38 -3.35 -5.85 14.68
C LEU A 38 -2.01 -5.35 14.13
N GLY A 39 -0.91 -5.57 14.88
CA GLY A 39 0.43 -5.24 14.42
C GLY A 39 0.79 -5.95 13.11
N THR A 40 0.40 -7.22 12.98
CA THR A 40 0.60 -7.98 11.74
C THR A 40 -0.20 -7.40 10.55
N ILE A 41 -1.49 -7.10 10.75
CA ILE A 41 -2.32 -6.50 9.70
C ILE A 41 -1.76 -5.13 9.28
N LEU A 42 -1.36 -4.29 10.25
CA LEU A 42 -0.76 -3.00 9.96
C LEU A 42 0.55 -3.16 9.18
N THR A 43 1.41 -4.11 9.55
CA THR A 43 2.64 -4.40 8.81
C THR A 43 2.35 -4.77 7.36
N ASP A 44 1.34 -5.60 7.12
CA ASP A 44 0.94 -6.00 5.78
C ASP A 44 0.35 -4.83 4.97
N VAL A 45 -0.46 -3.95 5.60
CA VAL A 45 -0.99 -2.73 4.95
C VAL A 45 0.15 -1.81 4.52
N PHE A 46 1.25 -1.77 5.27
CA PHE A 46 2.42 -0.96 4.93
C PHE A 46 3.45 -1.70 4.05
N SER A 47 3.18 -2.95 3.65
CA SER A 47 4.02 -3.64 2.67
C SER A 47 3.73 -3.20 1.24
N ASP A 48 4.73 -3.34 0.37
CA ASP A 48 4.56 -3.00 -1.05
C ASP A 48 3.78 -4.11 -1.77
N VAL A 49 2.87 -3.70 -2.64
CA VAL A 49 2.11 -4.59 -3.52
C VAL A 49 2.63 -4.41 -4.94
N ASN A 50 2.99 -5.51 -5.59
CA ASN A 50 3.41 -5.51 -6.98
C ASN A 50 2.49 -6.42 -7.81
N ILE A 51 1.65 -5.83 -8.68
CA ILE A 51 0.75 -6.60 -9.54
C ILE A 51 1.48 -7.41 -10.62
N TYR A 52 2.74 -7.08 -10.93
CA TYR A 52 3.56 -7.79 -11.91
C TYR A 52 4.21 -9.06 -11.34
N ASP A 53 4.13 -9.30 -10.03
CA ASP A 53 4.47 -10.59 -9.44
C ASP A 53 3.36 -11.61 -9.73
N ASP A 54 3.70 -12.90 -9.70
CA ASP A 54 2.70 -13.96 -9.91
C ASP A 54 1.67 -13.99 -8.79
N ASP A 55 2.13 -13.78 -7.54
CA ASP A 55 1.33 -13.77 -6.33
C ASP A 55 1.54 -12.49 -5.53
N ILE A 56 0.45 -11.92 -5.06
CA ILE A 56 0.44 -10.82 -4.09
C ILE A 56 0.33 -11.41 -2.69
N ARG A 57 1.28 -11.07 -1.82
CA ARG A 57 1.28 -11.50 -0.41
C ARG A 57 0.70 -10.41 0.46
N LEU A 58 -0.45 -10.68 1.05
CA LEU A 58 -1.15 -9.76 1.95
C LEU A 58 -1.90 -10.56 3.01
N LEU A 59 -1.96 -10.01 4.23
CA LEU A 59 -2.73 -10.57 5.34
C LEU A 59 -2.36 -12.05 5.58
N GLN A 60 -1.04 -12.34 5.52
CA GLN A 60 -0.45 -13.68 5.65
C GLN A 60 -0.95 -14.71 4.62
N ARG A 61 -1.55 -14.25 3.53
CA ARG A 61 -2.05 -15.09 2.44
C ARG A 61 -1.38 -14.73 1.12
N ARG A 62 -1.49 -15.65 0.19
CA ARG A 62 -1.10 -15.45 -1.21
C ARG A 62 -2.36 -15.36 -2.05
N PHE A 63 -2.43 -14.33 -2.84
CA PHE A 63 -3.48 -14.09 -3.81
C PHE A 63 -2.86 -14.07 -5.20
N VAL A 64 -3.46 -14.77 -6.14
CA VAL A 64 -3.01 -14.71 -7.53
C VAL A 64 -3.13 -13.26 -8.03
N SER A 65 -2.06 -12.73 -8.62
CA SER A 65 -2.12 -11.41 -9.23
C SER A 65 -3.03 -11.42 -10.45
N PRO A 66 -3.82 -10.34 -10.69
CA PRO A 66 -4.70 -10.28 -11.86
C PRO A 66 -3.98 -10.23 -13.22
N ILE A 67 -2.65 -10.08 -13.23
CA ILE A 67 -1.82 -10.12 -14.45
C ILE A 67 -0.66 -11.11 -14.32
N GLY A 68 -0.59 -11.89 -13.24
CA GLY A 68 0.41 -12.94 -13.04
C GLY A 68 0.23 -14.12 -14.00
N ARG A 69 1.22 -15.00 -14.08
CA ARG A 69 1.19 -16.17 -14.98
C ARG A 69 0.01 -17.11 -14.73
N GLY A 70 -0.47 -17.20 -13.49
CA GLY A 70 -1.63 -18.01 -13.11
C GLY A 70 -3.00 -17.34 -13.35
N ALA A 71 -3.01 -16.06 -13.72
CA ALA A 71 -4.21 -15.23 -13.76
C ALA A 71 -5.31 -15.78 -14.67
N ILE A 72 -4.97 -16.20 -15.88
CA ILE A 72 -5.95 -16.72 -16.87
C ILE A 72 -6.68 -17.98 -16.37
N SER A 73 -6.01 -18.81 -15.58
CA SER A 73 -6.61 -20.02 -14.99
C SER A 73 -7.44 -19.70 -13.74
N PHE A 74 -7.19 -18.58 -13.09
CA PHE A 74 -7.82 -18.22 -11.84
C PHE A 74 -8.95 -17.19 -11.98
N TYR A 75 -8.83 -16.24 -12.92
CA TYR A 75 -9.79 -15.15 -13.13
C TYR A 75 -10.54 -15.30 -14.44
N LYS A 76 -11.78 -14.80 -14.47
CA LYS A 76 -12.55 -14.46 -15.67
C LYS A 76 -12.39 -12.96 -15.92
N TYR A 77 -12.15 -12.62 -17.19
CA TYR A 77 -12.05 -11.23 -17.63
C TYR A 77 -13.22 -10.88 -18.53
N TYR A 78 -13.77 -9.71 -18.28
CA TYR A 78 -14.86 -9.16 -19.09
C TYR A 78 -14.36 -7.85 -19.72
N LEU A 79 -14.40 -7.82 -21.04
CA LEU A 79 -14.14 -6.60 -21.80
C LEU A 79 -15.36 -5.69 -21.63
N MET A 80 -15.15 -4.50 -21.08
CA MET A 80 -16.20 -3.52 -20.84
C MET A 80 -16.29 -2.56 -22.04
N ASP A 81 -15.40 -1.57 -22.09
CA ASP A 81 -15.32 -0.61 -23.17
C ASP A 81 -13.91 -0.04 -23.32
N THR A 82 -13.77 0.98 -24.12
CA THR A 82 -12.55 1.75 -24.26
C THR A 82 -12.75 3.14 -23.66
N VAL A 83 -11.92 3.51 -22.73
CA VAL A 83 -12.01 4.76 -21.96
C VAL A 83 -10.72 5.56 -22.02
N MET A 84 -10.83 6.86 -21.82
CA MET A 84 -9.65 7.73 -21.67
C MET A 84 -9.23 7.80 -20.21
N VAL A 85 -7.99 7.42 -19.90
CA VAL A 85 -7.36 7.57 -18.58
C VAL A 85 -6.13 8.46 -18.74
N ASP A 86 -6.11 9.63 -18.13
CA ASP A 86 -5.01 10.60 -18.20
C ASP A 86 -4.52 10.85 -19.65
N ARG A 87 -5.45 11.10 -20.56
CA ARG A 87 -5.21 11.35 -22.01
C ARG A 87 -4.69 10.14 -22.81
N GLN A 88 -4.70 8.93 -22.22
CA GLN A 88 -4.38 7.69 -22.92
C GLN A 88 -5.63 6.86 -23.16
N GLU A 89 -5.78 6.32 -24.36
CA GLU A 89 -6.87 5.41 -24.68
C GLU A 89 -6.56 4.03 -24.06
N CYS A 90 -7.44 3.57 -23.18
CA CYS A 90 -7.28 2.31 -22.45
C CYS A 90 -8.46 1.38 -22.70
N VAL A 91 -8.17 0.11 -22.82
CA VAL A 91 -9.16 -0.97 -22.77
C VAL A 91 -9.47 -1.23 -21.29
N HIS A 92 -10.75 -1.12 -20.94
CA HIS A 92 -11.24 -1.39 -19.60
C HIS A 92 -11.66 -2.86 -19.49
N LEU A 93 -11.01 -3.59 -18.62
CA LEU A 93 -11.32 -4.99 -18.27
C LEU A 93 -11.78 -5.06 -16.81
N THR A 94 -12.84 -5.82 -16.57
CA THR A 94 -13.21 -6.25 -15.21
C THR A 94 -12.74 -7.69 -15.01
N PHE A 95 -12.21 -8.01 -13.84
CA PHE A 95 -11.82 -9.37 -13.49
C PHE A 95 -12.46 -9.83 -12.18
N VAL A 96 -12.81 -11.12 -12.14
CA VAL A 96 -13.37 -11.79 -10.95
C VAL A 96 -12.83 -13.22 -10.90
N PRO A 97 -12.70 -13.87 -9.70
CA PRO A 97 -12.34 -15.27 -9.62
C PRO A 97 -13.30 -16.15 -10.45
N GLN A 98 -12.76 -17.17 -11.11
CA GLN A 98 -13.59 -18.11 -11.92
C GLN A 98 -14.61 -18.84 -11.06
N ASN A 99 -14.21 -19.24 -9.86
CA ASN A 99 -15.06 -19.82 -8.87
C ASN A 99 -15.32 -18.79 -7.76
N SER A 100 -16.58 -18.53 -7.46
CA SER A 100 -16.98 -17.56 -6.42
C SER A 100 -16.58 -17.94 -4.99
N GLN A 101 -16.12 -19.17 -4.78
CA GLN A 101 -15.60 -19.66 -3.50
C GLN A 101 -14.08 -19.48 -3.38
N ASP A 102 -13.40 -19.16 -4.47
CA ASP A 102 -11.95 -18.93 -4.43
C ASP A 102 -11.62 -17.58 -3.80
N PHE A 103 -10.55 -17.59 -3.01
CA PHE A 103 -10.01 -16.37 -2.38
C PHE A 103 -9.19 -15.60 -3.39
N GLY A 104 -9.76 -14.58 -3.97
CA GLY A 104 -9.10 -13.74 -4.96
C GLY A 104 -9.69 -12.34 -4.99
N PHE A 105 -8.97 -11.46 -5.66
CA PHE A 105 -9.42 -10.09 -5.89
C PHE A 105 -10.53 -10.05 -6.94
N THR A 106 -11.38 -9.06 -6.82
CA THR A 106 -12.22 -8.57 -7.93
C THR A 106 -11.77 -7.16 -8.27
N GLY A 107 -11.91 -6.73 -9.52
CA GLY A 107 -11.50 -5.37 -9.84
C GLY A 107 -11.47 -5.04 -11.32
N HIS A 108 -10.71 -4.00 -11.62
CA HIS A 108 -10.63 -3.42 -12.95
C HIS A 108 -9.17 -3.22 -13.38
N LEU A 109 -8.91 -3.50 -14.64
CA LEU A 109 -7.65 -3.20 -15.31
C LEU A 109 -7.92 -2.21 -16.44
N TYR A 110 -7.11 -1.18 -16.52
CA TYR A 110 -7.09 -0.22 -17.61
C TYR A 110 -5.78 -0.41 -18.37
N VAL A 111 -5.87 -1.07 -19.50
CA VAL A 111 -4.71 -1.47 -20.30
C VAL A 111 -4.58 -0.51 -21.48
N VAL A 112 -3.41 0.11 -21.65
CA VAL A 112 -3.17 1.05 -22.72
C VAL A 112 -3.34 0.36 -24.08
N LYS A 113 -4.10 0.99 -24.96
CA LYS A 113 -4.42 0.46 -26.29
C LYS A 113 -3.34 0.86 -27.31
N ASP A 114 -2.12 0.39 -27.03
CA ASP A 114 -0.97 0.55 -27.92
C ASP A 114 -0.18 -0.76 -28.02
N SER A 115 1.02 -0.72 -28.60
CA SER A 115 1.88 -1.91 -28.73
C SER A 115 2.48 -2.40 -27.42
N THR A 116 2.41 -1.62 -26.33
CA THR A 116 2.98 -1.98 -25.03
C THR A 116 2.03 -2.82 -24.20
N TYR A 117 0.71 -2.63 -24.38
CA TYR A 117 -0.34 -3.23 -23.55
C TYR A 117 -0.07 -3.05 -22.04
N ALA A 118 0.56 -1.93 -21.67
CA ALA A 118 0.88 -1.67 -20.26
C ALA A 118 -0.37 -1.40 -19.44
N VAL A 119 -0.34 -1.76 -18.16
CA VAL A 119 -1.41 -1.39 -17.23
C VAL A 119 -1.23 0.07 -16.84
N LYS A 120 -2.19 0.92 -17.19
CA LYS A 120 -2.24 2.32 -16.78
C LYS A 120 -2.79 2.48 -15.37
N LYS A 121 -3.80 1.67 -15.03
CA LYS A 121 -4.45 1.67 -13.72
C LYS A 121 -4.98 0.28 -13.39
N CYS A 122 -4.81 -0.11 -12.15
CA CYS A 122 -5.40 -1.33 -11.59
C CYS A 122 -6.17 -0.99 -10.31
N THR A 123 -7.39 -1.50 -10.19
CA THR A 123 -8.13 -1.49 -8.94
C THR A 123 -8.39 -2.91 -8.51
N MET A 124 -8.16 -3.22 -7.25
CA MET A 124 -8.36 -4.54 -6.67
C MET A 124 -9.15 -4.40 -5.38
N ASN A 125 -10.21 -5.18 -5.27
CA ASN A 125 -11.03 -5.26 -4.07
C ASN A 125 -11.03 -6.70 -3.53
N LEU A 126 -10.85 -6.82 -2.23
CA LEU A 126 -10.95 -8.09 -1.51
C LEU A 126 -12.13 -8.00 -0.55
N PRO A 127 -13.32 -8.54 -0.91
CA PRO A 127 -14.51 -8.40 -0.11
C PRO A 127 -14.49 -9.33 1.12
N LYS A 128 -15.29 -9.00 2.13
CA LYS A 128 -15.47 -9.75 3.41
C LYS A 128 -15.59 -11.27 3.28
N LYS A 129 -16.13 -11.76 2.16
CA LYS A 129 -16.33 -13.20 1.91
C LYS A 129 -15.03 -14.01 1.82
N THR A 130 -13.88 -13.35 1.71
CA THR A 130 -12.58 -14.00 1.54
C THR A 130 -12.04 -14.66 2.81
N GLY A 131 -12.76 -14.57 3.95
CA GLY A 131 -12.40 -15.28 5.17
C GLY A 131 -11.08 -14.85 5.82
N VAL A 132 -10.63 -13.63 5.54
CA VAL A 132 -9.53 -13.02 6.29
C VAL A 132 -10.13 -12.46 7.58
N ASN A 133 -9.67 -12.97 8.72
CA ASN A 133 -10.19 -12.58 10.02
C ASN A 133 -10.07 -11.07 10.23
N PHE A 134 -11.14 -10.46 10.72
CA PHE A 134 -11.26 -9.03 11.04
C PHE A 134 -11.20 -8.05 9.86
N VAL A 135 -10.95 -8.50 8.64
CA VAL A 135 -10.98 -7.66 7.44
C VAL A 135 -12.36 -7.72 6.82
N ASP A 136 -13.05 -6.58 6.81
CA ASP A 136 -14.36 -6.44 6.18
C ASP A 136 -14.24 -6.08 4.71
N ASN A 137 -13.26 -5.23 4.38
CA ASN A 137 -12.96 -4.81 3.02
C ASN A 137 -11.50 -4.45 2.89
N LEU A 138 -10.92 -4.66 1.71
CA LEU A 138 -9.60 -4.18 1.34
C LEU A 138 -9.66 -3.72 -0.10
N ASP A 139 -9.29 -2.47 -0.32
CA ASP A 139 -9.20 -1.84 -1.64
C ASP A 139 -7.76 -1.44 -1.92
N ILE A 140 -7.29 -1.73 -3.13
CA ILE A 140 -5.98 -1.30 -3.64
C ILE A 140 -6.21 -0.60 -4.98
N VAL A 141 -5.61 0.58 -5.14
CA VAL A 141 -5.62 1.33 -6.40
C VAL A 141 -4.18 1.65 -6.76
N GLN A 142 -3.74 1.17 -7.91
CA GLN A 142 -2.41 1.46 -8.44
C GLN A 142 -2.51 2.20 -9.77
N GLN A 143 -1.66 3.22 -9.96
CA GLN A 143 -1.55 3.97 -11.19
C GLN A 143 -0.10 3.93 -11.68
N PHE A 144 0.05 3.83 -12.98
CA PHE A 144 1.35 3.71 -13.65
C PHE A 144 1.48 4.79 -14.71
N GLU A 145 2.69 5.29 -14.90
CA GLU A 145 3.00 6.27 -15.93
C GLU A 145 4.17 5.81 -16.80
N GLN A 146 4.13 6.22 -18.05
CA GLN A 146 5.24 6.01 -18.95
C GLN A 146 6.24 7.16 -18.81
N MET A 147 7.48 6.81 -18.51
CA MET A 147 8.59 7.75 -18.45
C MET A 147 9.03 8.15 -19.87
N PRO A 148 9.78 9.26 -20.02
CA PRO A 148 10.28 9.71 -21.33
C PRO A 148 11.17 8.69 -22.06
N ASP A 149 11.80 7.78 -21.33
CA ASP A 149 12.61 6.67 -21.86
C ASP A 149 11.78 5.47 -22.31
N GLY A 150 10.45 5.53 -22.18
CA GLY A 150 9.51 4.48 -22.54
C GLY A 150 9.19 3.45 -21.46
N ASN A 151 9.89 3.48 -20.33
CA ASN A 151 9.61 2.57 -19.21
C ASN A 151 8.30 2.95 -18.50
N TRP A 152 7.53 1.94 -18.12
CA TRP A 152 6.35 2.09 -17.28
C TRP A 152 6.71 1.91 -15.81
N VAL A 153 6.29 2.83 -14.96
CA VAL A 153 6.58 2.84 -13.53
C VAL A 153 5.32 3.08 -12.70
N LEU A 154 5.29 2.53 -11.50
CA LEU A 154 4.24 2.78 -10.52
C LEU A 154 4.40 4.20 -9.97
N THR A 155 3.36 5.04 -10.04
CA THR A 155 3.39 6.41 -9.51
C THR A 155 2.56 6.55 -8.25
N ASP A 156 1.47 5.82 -8.17
CA ASP A 156 0.53 5.88 -7.06
C ASP A 156 0.14 4.49 -6.59
N ASP A 157 0.15 4.28 -5.28
CA ASP A 157 -0.29 3.05 -4.65
C ASP A 157 -1.10 3.40 -3.39
N ASP A 158 -2.41 3.32 -3.51
CA ASP A 158 -3.36 3.57 -2.45
C ASP A 158 -3.93 2.24 -1.95
N MET A 159 -3.94 2.05 -0.63
CA MET A 159 -4.56 0.90 0.01
C MET A 159 -5.47 1.38 1.14
N THR A 160 -6.69 0.88 1.16
CA THR A 160 -7.66 1.09 2.25
C THR A 160 -8.09 -0.26 2.80
N VAL A 161 -8.01 -0.41 4.11
CA VAL A 161 -8.44 -1.62 4.82
C VAL A 161 -9.46 -1.26 5.88
N GLU A 162 -10.62 -1.89 5.81
CA GLU A 162 -11.66 -1.80 6.84
C GLU A 162 -11.56 -3.00 7.76
N LEU A 163 -11.33 -2.72 9.05
CA LEU A 163 -11.18 -3.73 10.10
C LEU A 163 -12.38 -3.70 11.03
N GLN A 164 -12.96 -4.86 11.30
CA GLN A 164 -14.04 -5.00 12.27
C GLN A 164 -13.74 -6.12 13.26
N PHE A 165 -13.45 -5.77 14.49
CA PHE A 165 -13.10 -6.71 15.56
C PHE A 165 -14.32 -7.25 16.30
N VAL A 166 -15.38 -6.44 16.43
CA VAL A 166 -16.61 -6.80 17.14
C VAL A 166 -17.82 -6.40 16.30
N LYS A 167 -18.74 -7.34 16.08
CA LYS A 167 -20.01 -7.08 15.37
C LYS A 167 -20.80 -5.98 16.07
N GLY A 168 -21.23 -4.96 15.32
CA GLY A 168 -22.07 -3.87 15.81
C GLY A 168 -21.30 -2.72 16.49
N ILE A 169 -19.98 -2.79 16.59
CA ILE A 169 -19.12 -1.67 16.98
C ILE A 169 -18.46 -1.10 15.74
N GLN A 170 -18.30 0.22 15.67
CA GLN A 170 -17.64 0.89 14.56
C GLN A 170 -16.25 0.29 14.34
N GLY A 171 -15.96 -0.10 13.09
CA GLY A 171 -14.67 -0.64 12.68
C GLY A 171 -13.59 0.45 12.59
N LEU A 172 -12.37 0.01 12.38
CA LEU A 172 -11.21 0.86 12.11
C LEU A 172 -10.94 0.86 10.60
N GLU A 173 -10.85 2.03 9.99
CA GLU A 173 -10.36 2.21 8.63
C GLU A 173 -8.89 2.62 8.68
N VAL A 174 -8.05 1.89 7.95
CA VAL A 174 -6.63 2.19 7.78
C VAL A 174 -6.38 2.50 6.32
N GLN A 175 -5.86 3.68 6.04
CA GLN A 175 -5.53 4.11 4.69
C GLN A 175 -4.02 4.36 4.56
N ARG A 176 -3.43 3.83 3.49
CA ARG A 176 -2.07 4.13 3.05
C ARG A 176 -2.13 4.75 1.67
N THR A 177 -1.48 5.89 1.49
CA THR A 177 -1.22 6.52 0.20
C THR A 177 0.29 6.60 -0.02
N THR A 178 0.77 6.01 -1.09
CA THR A 178 2.19 6.05 -1.47
C THR A 178 2.31 6.71 -2.84
N LYS A 179 3.17 7.72 -2.91
CA LYS A 179 3.56 8.38 -4.15
C LYS A 179 5.00 8.06 -4.48
N TYR A 180 5.24 7.61 -5.69
CA TYR A 180 6.57 7.32 -6.21
C TYR A 180 6.99 8.40 -7.21
N SER A 181 8.19 8.90 -7.06
CA SER A 181 8.73 9.95 -7.92
C SER A 181 10.25 9.84 -8.07
N ASN A 182 10.82 10.63 -8.94
CA ASN A 182 12.27 10.72 -9.15
C ASN A 182 12.88 9.37 -9.56
N TYR A 183 12.21 8.64 -10.44
CA TYR A 183 12.76 7.44 -11.03
C TYR A 183 14.06 7.73 -11.78
N ASN A 184 15.10 6.95 -11.50
CA ASN A 184 16.37 6.98 -12.18
C ASN A 184 16.74 5.56 -12.61
N PHE A 185 17.07 5.37 -13.88
CA PHE A 185 17.46 4.08 -14.46
C PHE A 185 18.96 3.98 -14.74
N GLU A 186 19.76 4.91 -14.20
CA GLU A 186 21.21 4.84 -14.25
C GLU A 186 21.76 3.69 -13.43
N ASP A 187 23.03 3.31 -13.71
CA ASP A 187 23.71 2.27 -12.95
C ASP A 187 23.84 2.64 -11.47
N ILE A 188 23.36 1.74 -10.61
CA ILE A 188 23.40 1.94 -9.16
C ILE A 188 24.84 1.69 -8.65
N GLU A 189 25.30 2.54 -7.75
CA GLU A 189 26.61 2.35 -7.12
C GLU A 189 26.73 0.99 -6.42
N PRO A 190 27.71 0.14 -6.79
CA PRO A 190 27.87 -1.19 -6.20
C PRO A 190 28.07 -1.17 -4.67
N ARG A 191 28.48 -0.02 -4.10
CA ARG A 191 28.68 0.15 -2.65
C ARG A 191 27.42 -0.05 -1.86
N LEU A 192 26.25 0.39 -2.38
CA LEU A 192 24.96 0.26 -1.70
C LEU A 192 24.60 -1.19 -1.42
N PHE A 193 24.88 -2.10 -2.37
CA PHE A 193 24.56 -3.51 -2.22
C PHE A 193 25.56 -4.29 -1.33
N ARG A 194 26.67 -3.66 -0.91
CA ARG A 194 27.62 -4.23 0.07
C ARG A 194 27.18 -3.99 1.51
N LEU A 195 26.28 -3.05 1.76
CA LEU A 195 25.79 -2.78 3.10
C LEU A 195 24.93 -3.96 3.60
N LYS A 196 25.04 -4.27 4.89
CA LYS A 196 24.24 -5.36 5.50
C LYS A 196 22.77 -4.94 5.61
N GLY A 197 21.88 -5.89 5.35
CA GLY A 197 20.43 -5.69 5.41
C GLY A 197 19.87 -5.05 4.14
N ASN A 198 18.56 -5.24 3.93
CA ASN A 198 17.85 -4.66 2.79
C ASN A 198 17.26 -3.29 3.09
N VAL A 199 17.04 -2.99 4.35
CA VAL A 199 16.52 -1.69 4.82
C VAL A 199 17.58 -1.01 5.67
N ILE A 200 17.95 0.19 5.28
CA ILE A 200 18.91 1.07 5.96
C ILE A 200 18.11 2.23 6.55
N LYS A 201 18.31 2.51 7.83
CA LYS A 201 17.65 3.62 8.52
C LYS A 201 18.65 4.74 8.73
N GLU A 202 18.34 5.95 8.27
CA GLU A 202 19.16 7.12 8.58
C GLU A 202 19.13 7.44 10.08
N ALA A 203 20.27 7.86 10.64
CA ALA A 203 20.41 8.13 12.08
C ALA A 203 19.46 9.24 12.58
N ASN A 204 19.08 10.19 11.70
CA ASN A 204 18.20 11.32 12.01
C ASN A 204 16.78 11.14 11.46
N MET A 205 16.39 9.93 11.05
CA MET A 205 15.11 9.69 10.36
C MET A 205 13.88 10.09 11.21
N LEU A 206 13.97 10.01 12.54
CA LEU A 206 12.87 10.37 13.47
C LEU A 206 12.84 11.85 13.84
N ASN A 207 13.91 12.60 13.54
CA ASN A 207 14.11 13.99 13.98
C ASN A 207 14.16 14.96 12.80
N LYS A 208 13.33 14.75 11.77
CA LYS A 208 13.22 15.67 10.64
C LYS A 208 12.35 16.87 11.03
N SER A 209 12.73 18.07 10.58
CA SER A 209 11.97 19.30 10.88
C SER A 209 10.67 19.41 10.08
N ASP A 210 9.77 20.29 10.52
CA ASP A 210 8.51 20.58 9.82
C ASP A 210 8.77 21.15 8.41
N GLU A 211 9.84 21.94 8.25
CA GLU A 211 10.25 22.47 6.95
C GLU A 211 10.69 21.36 6.00
N TYR A 212 11.40 20.35 6.51
CA TYR A 212 11.75 19.17 5.73
C TYR A 212 10.48 18.47 5.24
N TRP A 213 9.52 18.20 6.14
CA TRP A 213 8.26 17.54 5.77
C TRP A 213 7.44 18.37 4.79
N ALA A 214 7.41 19.70 4.94
CA ALA A 214 6.73 20.58 4.00
C ALA A 214 7.34 20.52 2.60
N SER A 215 8.67 20.39 2.51
CA SER A 215 9.39 20.34 1.23
C SER A 215 9.24 19.00 0.47
N VAL A 216 9.09 17.89 1.20
CA VAL A 216 9.06 16.54 0.60
C VAL A 216 7.65 15.95 0.46
N ARG A 217 6.66 16.56 1.10
CA ARG A 217 5.28 16.06 1.10
C ARG A 217 4.64 16.23 -0.26
N GLN A 218 4.27 15.13 -0.89
CA GLN A 218 3.55 15.12 -2.19
C GLN A 218 2.03 15.05 -2.01
N VAL A 219 1.56 14.51 -0.88
CA VAL A 219 0.14 14.41 -0.55
C VAL A 219 -0.18 15.44 0.53
N PRO A 220 -1.03 16.46 0.24
CA PRO A 220 -1.41 17.44 1.25
C PRO A 220 -2.24 16.78 2.36
N LEU A 221 -2.03 17.21 3.60
CA LEU A 221 -2.88 16.80 4.72
C LEU A 221 -4.32 17.25 4.49
N THR A 222 -5.26 16.36 4.69
CA THR A 222 -6.67 16.74 4.76
C THR A 222 -6.96 17.49 6.07
N LYS A 223 -8.03 18.28 6.11
CA LYS A 223 -8.46 18.97 7.35
C LYS A 223 -8.73 17.97 8.49
N LYS A 224 -9.18 16.76 8.18
CA LYS A 224 -9.40 15.71 9.19
C LYS A 224 -8.09 15.21 9.78
N GLU A 225 -7.08 15.00 8.95
CA GLU A 225 -5.76 14.54 9.38
C GLU A 225 -5.04 15.60 10.22
N SER A 226 -5.08 16.86 9.80
CA SER A 226 -4.53 17.97 10.58
C SER A 226 -5.19 18.13 11.96
N ASN A 227 -6.52 17.90 12.04
CA ASN A 227 -7.24 17.92 13.31
C ASN A 227 -7.02 16.64 14.13
N MET A 228 -6.73 15.51 13.49
CA MET A 228 -6.48 14.24 14.16
C MET A 228 -5.19 14.30 14.98
N ASP A 229 -4.13 14.91 14.46
CA ASP A 229 -2.88 15.09 15.21
C ASP A 229 -3.11 15.92 16.49
N VAL A 230 -3.92 16.99 16.41
CA VAL A 230 -4.34 17.77 17.57
C VAL A 230 -5.20 16.96 18.54
N PHE A 231 -6.09 16.11 18.01
CA PHE A 231 -6.98 15.27 18.79
C PHE A 231 -6.22 14.15 19.50
N MET A 232 -5.29 13.46 18.81
CA MET A 232 -4.46 12.40 19.38
C MET A 232 -3.57 12.94 20.51
N ASN A 233 -2.92 14.07 20.33
CA ASN A 233 -2.13 14.74 21.36
C ASN A 233 -2.96 15.10 22.62
N ARG A 234 -4.25 15.39 22.45
CA ARG A 234 -5.15 15.63 23.60
C ARG A 234 -5.58 14.35 24.30
N ILE A 235 -5.79 13.26 23.55
CA ILE A 235 -6.22 11.96 24.08
C ILE A 235 -5.08 11.30 24.88
N GLU A 236 -3.85 11.40 24.44
CA GLU A 236 -2.68 10.88 25.16
C GLU A 236 -2.51 11.50 26.55
N GLN A 237 -3.02 12.72 26.73
CA GLN A 237 -3.00 13.43 28.01
C GLN A 237 -4.12 13.00 28.99
N ILE A 238 -5.07 12.16 28.55
CA ILE A 238 -6.17 11.70 29.41
C ILE A 238 -5.67 10.53 30.27
N PRO A 239 -5.58 10.67 31.60
CA PRO A 239 -5.20 9.57 32.48
C PRO A 239 -6.16 8.38 32.30
N GLY A 240 -5.60 7.21 32.01
CA GLY A 240 -6.39 5.98 31.84
C GLY A 240 -6.82 5.64 30.41
N PHE A 241 -6.57 6.49 29.42
CA PHE A 241 -6.93 6.19 28.03
C PHE A 241 -6.25 4.92 27.48
N LYS A 242 -5.00 4.65 27.89
CA LYS A 242 -4.30 3.40 27.60
C LYS A 242 -5.09 2.17 28.08
N TYR A 243 -5.78 2.24 29.20
CA TYR A 243 -6.57 1.13 29.76
C TYR A 243 -7.89 0.89 29.00
N VAL A 244 -8.45 1.90 28.35
CA VAL A 244 -9.68 1.76 27.54
C VAL A 244 -9.39 1.00 26.24
N ILE A 245 -8.25 1.25 25.61
CA ILE A 245 -7.83 0.52 24.39
C ILE A 245 -7.31 -0.89 24.74
N PHE A 246 -6.58 -1.05 25.83
CA PHE A 246 -5.98 -2.32 26.25
C PHE A 246 -6.86 -3.15 27.18
N GLY A 247 -7.82 -2.53 27.87
CA GLY A 247 -8.77 -3.21 28.78
C GLY A 247 -9.79 -4.09 28.08
N ALA A 248 -10.00 -3.93 26.78
CA ALA A 248 -10.81 -4.84 25.96
C ALA A 248 -10.15 -6.23 25.74
N LYS A 249 -8.92 -6.42 26.23
CA LYS A 249 -8.18 -7.69 26.18
C LYS A 249 -8.46 -8.65 27.35
N ALA A 250 -9.26 -8.26 28.34
CA ALA A 250 -9.44 -9.00 29.64
C ALA A 250 -10.87 -9.50 29.86
N LEU A 251 -11.68 -9.67 28.80
CA LEU A 251 -13.00 -10.34 28.92
C LEU A 251 -13.17 -11.37 27.81
#